data_1975a490a89216d25294390963017481
#
_entry.id   1975a490a89216d25294390963017481
#
_cell.length_a   1.000
_cell.length_b   1.000
_cell.length_c   1.000
_cell.angle_alpha   90.00
_cell.angle_beta   90.00
_cell.angle_gamma   90.00
#
_symmetry.space_group_name_H-M   'P 1'
#
loop_
_entity.id
_entity.type
_entity.pdbx_description
1 polymer ?
#
loop_
_entity_poly.entity_id
_entity_poly.type
_entity_poly.pdbx_seq_one_letter_code
_entity_poly.pdbx_strand_id
1 'polypeptide(L)' 'MTIARVTELSATSDQSFEDAVNQGVQRATQTLRNVESAWIKDQNVLIGNDGNVTYKVNLAITFVLEEGESPS' A
#
# COMPACT_ATOMS: atom_id res chain seq x y z
N MET A 1 10.46 14.45 17.91
CA MET A 1 9.21 13.69 17.91
C MET A 1 8.71 13.50 16.49
N THR A 2 8.23 12.32 16.22
CA THR A 2 7.76 12.00 14.89
C THR A 2 6.26 11.76 14.92
N ILE A 3 5.57 12.34 13.98
CA ILE A 3 4.13 12.13 13.83
C ILE A 3 3.90 11.48 12.50
N ALA A 4 3.27 10.33 12.52
CA ALA A 4 3.02 9.58 11.33
C ALA A 4 1.53 9.34 11.17
N ARG A 5 1.14 9.06 9.95
CA ARG A 5 -0.24 8.79 9.63
C ARG A 5 -0.30 7.50 8.83
N VAL A 6 -1.38 6.77 8.99
CA VAL A 6 -1.58 5.53 8.26
C VAL A 6 -2.78 5.70 7.35
N THR A 7 -2.63 5.35 6.10
CA THR A 7 -3.74 5.33 5.16
C THR A 7 -3.82 3.94 4.55
N GLU A 8 -5.01 3.54 4.15
CA GLU A 8 -5.19 2.21 3.59
C GLU A 8 -5.51 2.31 2.12
N LEU A 9 -5.01 1.34 1.38
CA LEU A 9 -5.33 1.25 -0.04
C LEU A 9 -5.37 -0.21 -0.45
N SER A 10 -5.99 -0.47 -1.58
CA SER A 10 -6.05 -1.80 -2.16
C SER A 10 -5.35 -1.78 -3.50
N ALA A 11 -4.69 -2.87 -3.82
CA ALA A 11 -4.05 -3.03 -5.12
C ALA A 11 -4.37 -4.41 -5.65
N THR A 12 -4.49 -4.53 -6.95
CA THR A 12 -4.76 -5.80 -7.57
C THR A 12 -3.77 -6.06 -8.69
N SER A 13 -3.56 -7.33 -8.99
CA SER A 13 -2.70 -7.73 -10.07
C SER A 13 -3.22 -9.05 -10.63
N ASP A 14 -3.08 -9.25 -11.92
CA ASP A 14 -3.42 -10.53 -12.49
C ASP A 14 -2.21 -11.44 -12.55
N GLN A 15 -1.09 -11.04 -11.97
CA GLN A 15 0.13 -11.82 -12.01
C GLN A 15 0.47 -12.47 -10.68
N SER A 16 0.47 -11.72 -9.59
CA SER A 16 0.86 -12.28 -8.30
C SER A 16 0.53 -11.31 -7.18
N PHE A 17 0.55 -11.83 -5.95
CA PHE A 17 0.42 -10.96 -4.77
C PHE A 17 1.60 -10.01 -4.68
N GLU A 18 2.79 -10.50 -4.97
CA GLU A 18 3.98 -9.67 -4.91
C GLU A 18 3.87 -8.49 -5.87
N ASP A 19 3.37 -8.75 -7.08
CA ASP A 19 3.20 -7.69 -8.05
C ASP A 19 2.16 -6.67 -7.56
N ALA A 20 1.08 -7.15 -6.94
CA ALA A 20 0.08 -6.26 -6.40
C ALA A 20 0.66 -5.36 -5.30
N VAL A 21 1.48 -5.93 -4.42
CA VAL A 21 2.12 -5.16 -3.37
C VAL A 21 3.03 -4.09 -3.98
N ASN A 22 3.83 -4.48 -4.96
CA ASN A 22 4.76 -3.54 -5.58
C ASN A 22 4.03 -2.40 -6.27
N GLN A 23 2.94 -2.69 -6.96
CA GLN A 23 2.16 -1.64 -7.60
C GLN A 23 1.54 -0.70 -6.57
N GLY A 24 1.03 -1.26 -5.47
CA GLY A 24 0.45 -0.43 -4.42
C GLY A 24 1.48 0.48 -3.78
N VAL A 25 2.67 -0.06 -3.49
CA VAL A 25 3.73 0.73 -2.89
C VAL A 25 4.21 1.82 -3.84
N GLN A 26 4.37 1.49 -5.12
CA GLN A 26 4.78 2.49 -6.09
C GLN A 26 3.79 3.63 -6.18
N ARG A 27 2.51 3.31 -6.20
CA ARG A 27 1.51 4.35 -6.27
C ARG A 27 1.51 5.21 -5.01
N ALA A 28 1.65 4.58 -3.86
CA ALA A 28 1.69 5.31 -2.60
C ALA A 28 2.87 6.28 -2.58
N THR A 29 4.03 5.82 -3.04
CA THR A 29 5.22 6.69 -3.02
C THR A 29 5.12 7.81 -4.04
N GLN A 30 4.27 7.68 -5.05
CA GLN A 30 4.07 8.75 -6.00
C GLN A 30 3.15 9.84 -5.46
N THR A 31 2.20 9.48 -4.61
CA THR A 31 1.19 10.43 -4.16
C THR A 31 1.38 10.90 -2.74
N LEU A 32 2.15 10.15 -1.94
CA LEU A 32 2.37 10.50 -0.54
C LEU A 32 3.85 10.84 -0.34
N ARG A 33 4.10 11.75 0.59
CA ARG A 33 5.46 12.12 0.90
C ARG A 33 5.91 11.37 2.13
N ASN A 34 7.19 11.04 2.18
CA ASN A 34 7.81 10.43 3.36
C ASN A 34 7.17 9.11 3.74
N VAL A 35 6.89 8.29 2.74
CA VAL A 35 6.37 6.94 2.99
C VAL A 35 7.44 6.13 3.69
N GLU A 36 7.09 5.53 4.80
CA GLU A 36 8.05 4.83 5.62
C GLU A 36 7.89 3.32 5.52
N SER A 37 6.68 2.84 5.51
CA SER A 37 6.45 1.41 5.51
C SER A 37 5.08 1.09 4.95
N ALA A 38 4.91 -0.16 4.56
CA ALA A 38 3.64 -0.68 4.11
C ALA A 38 3.41 -2.00 4.83
N TRP A 39 2.23 -2.15 5.39
CA TRP A 39 1.86 -3.36 6.10
C TRP A 39 0.79 -4.05 5.28
N ILE A 40 0.98 -5.31 4.98
CA ILE A 40 -0.03 -6.10 4.28
C ILE A 40 -1.05 -6.53 5.32
N LYS A 41 -2.23 -5.93 5.26
CA LYS A 41 -3.26 -6.24 6.25
C LYS A 41 -3.91 -7.58 5.94
N ASP A 42 -4.21 -7.81 4.68
CA ASP A 42 -4.73 -9.09 4.25
C ASP A 42 -4.61 -9.18 2.74
N GLN A 43 -4.90 -10.34 2.23
CA GLN A 43 -4.85 -10.57 0.81
C GLN A 43 -5.85 -11.66 0.46
N ASN A 44 -6.39 -11.57 -0.73
CA ASN A 44 -7.34 -12.57 -1.20
C ASN A 44 -7.30 -12.63 -2.71
N VAL A 45 -7.95 -13.64 -3.23
CA VAL A 45 -8.00 -13.87 -4.66
C VAL A 45 -9.43 -13.66 -5.12
N LEU A 46 -9.58 -12.88 -6.18
CA LEU A 46 -10.87 -12.66 -6.81
C LEU A 46 -10.96 -13.61 -7.99
N ILE A 47 -12.04 -14.36 -8.07
CA ILE A 47 -12.20 -15.36 -9.12
C ILE A 47 -13.34 -14.92 -10.01
N GLY A 48 -13.03 -14.71 -11.28
CA GLY A 48 -14.03 -14.29 -12.25
C GLY A 48 -14.85 -15.46 -12.75
N ASN A 49 -15.95 -15.13 -13.43
CA ASN A 49 -16.83 -16.15 -13.97
C ASN A 49 -16.14 -17.02 -15.00
N ASP A 50 -15.12 -16.49 -15.65
CA ASP A 50 -14.37 -17.23 -16.66
C ASP A 50 -13.21 -18.00 -16.06
N GLY A 51 -13.09 -18.02 -14.74
CA GLY A 51 -12.00 -18.73 -14.09
C GLY A 51 -10.74 -17.92 -13.95
N ASN A 52 -10.70 -16.71 -14.45
CA ASN A 52 -9.52 -15.87 -14.30
C ASN A 52 -9.39 -15.41 -12.86
N VAL A 53 -8.15 -15.28 -12.42
CA VAL A 53 -7.85 -14.98 -11.04
C VAL A 53 -7.17 -13.62 -10.97
N THR A 54 -7.60 -12.82 -10.01
CA THR A 54 -6.97 -11.54 -9.71
C THR A 54 -6.52 -11.56 -8.27
N TYR A 55 -5.27 -11.17 -8.05
CA TYR A 55 -4.69 -11.15 -6.71
C TYR A 55 -4.90 -9.76 -6.11
N LYS A 56 -5.48 -9.71 -4.94
CA LYS A 56 -5.79 -8.43 -4.28
C LYS A 56 -5.09 -8.37 -2.94
N VAL A 57 -4.48 -7.23 -2.65
CA VAL A 57 -3.87 -6.98 -1.34
C VAL A 57 -4.45 -5.70 -0.78
N ASN A 58 -4.62 -5.68 0.53
CA ASN A 58 -5.00 -4.48 1.25
C ASN A 58 -3.81 -4.07 2.09
N LEU A 59 -3.37 -2.83 1.89
CA LEU A 59 -2.14 -2.33 2.49
C LEU A 59 -2.45 -1.18 3.43
N ALA A 60 -1.71 -1.10 4.52
CA ALA A 60 -1.71 0.06 5.40
C ALA A 60 -0.37 0.75 5.20
N ILE A 61 -0.40 1.96 4.69
CA ILE A 61 0.80 2.71 4.36
C ILE A 61 1.04 3.73 5.46
N THR A 62 2.23 3.69 6.05
CA THR A 62 2.62 4.64 7.07
C THR A 62 3.51 5.71 6.43
N PHE A 63 3.16 6.96 6.63
CA PHE A 63 3.98 8.06 6.13
C PHE A 63 4.11 9.11 7.22
N VAL A 64 5.28 9.75 7.24
CA VAL A 64 5.62 10.69 8.29
C VAL A 64 5.14 12.07 7.89
N LEU A 65 4.29 12.66 8.73
CA LEU A 65 3.77 13.99 8.45
C LEU A 65 4.74 15.06 8.89
N GLU A 66 5.37 14.82 10.03
CA GLU A 66 6.16 15.85 10.61
C GLU A 66 7.44 15.27 11.08
N GLU A 67 8.50 15.81 10.61
CA GLU A 67 9.74 15.37 11.02
C GLU A 67 10.17 16.19 12.09
N GLY A 68 9.67 16.44 12.90
CA GLY A 68 10.18 17.21 13.86
C GLY A 68 10.94 18.35 13.42
N GLU A 69 10.85 18.55 12.47
CA GLU A 69 11.37 19.50 12.10
C GLU A 69 10.87 20.54 12.31
N SER A 70 10.52 20.50 12.67
CA SER A 70 10.24 21.14 12.91
C SER A 70 10.41 21.79 13.39
N PRO A 71 10.63 22.29 13.49
CA PRO A 71 10.77 22.86 13.83
C PRO A 71 11.14 23.27 14.03
N SER A 72 11.11 23.14 13.96
CA SER A 72 11.41 23.44 14.03
C SER A 72 11.69 23.64 14.15
#